data_710c7a3ff0ea1caa71f8072894fa7d9a
#
_entry.id   710c7a3ff0ea1caa71f8072894fa7d9a
#
_cell.length_a   1.000
_cell.length_b   1.000
_cell.length_c   1.000
_cell.angle_alpha   90.00
_cell.angle_beta   90.00
_cell.angle_gamma   90.00
#
_symmetry.space_group_name_H-M   'P 1'
#
loop_
_entity.id
_entity.type
_entity.pdbx_description
1 polymer ?
#
loop_
_entity_poly.entity_id
_entity_poly.type
_entity_poly.pdbx_seq_one_letter_code
_entity_poly.pdbx_strand_id
1 'polypeptide(L)'
;MHKILEKRQLSYDKERDQSVFYYKVQAPEIARNRKAGQFIIFQIDDNYGERIPLTIADANAEEGWIAIVFQTVGATTRRFSVNFNEGDNVPVLVGPLGKPTHIEKKDGAVLCIGGGIGIAPLHPIVQANHAIGNKVITVIGARTKDLLFFEDEMRKASDELIVVTDDGSYRRKAVVTEPLKEVCEREKVSEIVSIGPAIMMKFCVAAARPFGVPITTSLNTIMIDGTGMCGCCRVKVGNETKFVCVDGPEFNGYEVDFDNMMQRMTAFKDKEREADHKCRIGLDAGKKA
;
A
#
# COMPACT_ATOMS: atom_id res chain seq x y z
N MET A 1 1.65 24.46 -3.92
CA MET A 1 2.02 24.01 -2.56
C MET A 1 0.96 23.03 -2.09
N HIS A 2 1.36 21.95 -1.42
CA HIS A 2 0.48 20.84 -1.03
C HIS A 2 0.28 20.87 0.48
N LYS A 3 -0.75 21.60 0.94
CA LYS A 3 -1.03 21.79 2.36
C LYS A 3 -1.56 20.50 2.99
N ILE A 4 -1.05 20.15 4.17
CA ILE A 4 -1.57 19.06 5.00
C ILE A 4 -2.86 19.55 5.67
N LEU A 5 -3.97 18.89 5.38
CA LEU A 5 -5.29 19.25 5.90
C LEU A 5 -5.66 18.46 7.16
N GLU A 6 -5.14 17.23 7.27
CA GLU A 6 -5.40 16.33 8.39
C GLU A 6 -4.21 15.41 8.60
N LYS A 7 -3.91 15.11 9.86
CA LYS A 7 -2.89 14.15 10.29
C LYS A 7 -3.47 13.24 11.37
N ARG A 8 -3.50 11.94 11.13
CA ARG A 8 -3.93 10.94 12.13
C ARG A 8 -2.94 9.80 12.24
N GLN A 9 -2.64 9.36 13.45
CA GLN A 9 -1.98 8.09 13.68
C GLN A 9 -3.03 6.98 13.68
N LEU A 10 -2.88 6.01 12.78
CA LEU A 10 -3.83 4.91 12.61
C LEU A 10 -3.46 3.70 13.48
N SER A 11 -2.17 3.40 13.60
CA SER A 11 -1.69 2.27 14.38
C SER A 11 -0.28 2.51 14.92
N TYR A 12 0.14 1.71 15.90
CA TYR A 12 1.48 1.73 16.46
C TYR A 12 1.98 0.32 16.77
N ASP A 13 3.10 -0.02 16.18
CA ASP A 13 3.86 -1.25 16.44
C ASP A 13 4.88 -0.99 17.57
N LYS A 14 4.54 -1.43 18.76
CA LYS A 14 5.33 -1.21 19.96
C LYS A 14 6.68 -1.96 19.93
N GLU A 15 6.71 -3.14 19.28
CA GLU A 15 7.92 -3.95 19.18
C GLU A 15 8.97 -3.35 18.24
N ARG A 16 8.49 -2.73 17.15
CA ARG A 16 9.37 -2.14 16.12
C ARG A 16 9.52 -0.64 16.23
N ASP A 17 8.79 -0.02 17.16
CA ASP A 17 8.69 1.44 17.26
C ASP A 17 8.35 2.09 15.90
N GLN A 18 7.26 1.62 15.30
CA GLN A 18 6.77 2.06 14.01
C GLN A 18 5.29 2.43 14.09
N SER A 19 4.94 3.58 13.57
CA SER A 19 3.56 4.05 13.46
C SER A 19 3.08 4.02 12.02
N VAL A 20 1.79 3.84 11.83
CA VAL A 20 1.12 4.11 10.56
C VAL A 20 0.37 5.44 10.69
N PHE A 21 0.61 6.33 9.76
CA PHE A 21 -0.03 7.63 9.69
C PHE A 21 -0.90 7.77 8.44
N TYR A 22 -2.01 8.46 8.62
CA TYR A 22 -2.88 8.97 7.56
C TYR A 22 -2.68 10.47 7.45
N TYR A 23 -2.41 10.95 6.24
CA TYR A 23 -2.34 12.36 5.92
C TYR A 23 -3.30 12.70 4.79
N LYS A 24 -4.16 13.70 5.00
CA LYS A 24 -4.94 14.32 3.93
C LYS A 24 -4.17 15.53 3.43
N VAL A 25 -3.93 15.60 2.13
CA VAL A 25 -3.10 16.63 1.51
C VAL A 25 -3.86 17.32 0.39
N GLN A 26 -3.82 18.63 0.36
CA GLN A 26 -4.42 19.42 -0.72
C GLN A 26 -3.63 19.25 -2.02
N ALA A 27 -4.24 18.64 -3.02
CA ALA A 27 -3.65 18.31 -4.30
C ALA A 27 -4.73 18.22 -5.39
N PRO A 28 -5.39 19.33 -5.78
CA PRO A 28 -6.59 19.29 -6.61
C PRO A 28 -6.37 18.67 -7.99
N GLU A 29 -5.20 18.91 -8.62
CA GLU A 29 -4.90 18.31 -9.92
C GLU A 29 -4.73 16.78 -9.83
N ILE A 30 -4.07 16.29 -8.76
CA ILE A 30 -3.92 14.86 -8.53
C ILE A 30 -5.27 14.24 -8.20
N ALA A 31 -6.05 14.88 -7.32
CA ALA A 31 -7.36 14.39 -6.90
C ALA A 31 -8.33 14.20 -8.07
N ARG A 32 -8.35 15.16 -9.02
CA ARG A 32 -9.22 15.11 -10.21
C ARG A 32 -8.82 14.03 -11.22
N ASN A 33 -7.51 13.77 -11.34
CA ASN A 33 -7.00 12.89 -12.41
C ASN A 33 -6.67 11.48 -11.91
N ARG A 34 -6.63 11.25 -10.60
CA ARG A 34 -6.27 9.94 -10.05
C ARG A 34 -7.35 8.88 -10.32
N LYS A 35 -6.90 7.64 -10.46
CA LYS A 35 -7.73 6.45 -10.47
C LYS A 35 -7.23 5.47 -9.41
N ALA A 36 -8.04 4.47 -9.04
CA ALA A 36 -7.65 3.42 -8.09
C ALA A 36 -6.33 2.74 -8.52
N GLY A 37 -5.51 2.33 -7.57
CA GLY A 37 -4.23 1.66 -7.80
C GLY A 37 -3.06 2.60 -8.12
N GLN A 38 -3.30 3.88 -8.41
CA GLN A 38 -2.24 4.84 -8.70
C GLN A 38 -1.59 5.40 -7.42
N PHE A 39 -0.35 5.87 -7.57
CA PHE A 39 0.48 6.37 -6.48
C PHE A 39 1.05 7.76 -6.79
N ILE A 40 1.71 8.34 -5.81
CA ILE A 40 2.50 9.57 -5.95
C ILE A 40 3.94 9.30 -5.54
N ILE A 41 4.85 10.13 -6.01
CA ILE A 41 6.18 10.30 -5.41
C ILE A 41 6.14 11.55 -4.55
N PHE A 42 6.54 11.42 -3.28
CA PHE A 42 6.69 12.57 -2.40
C PHE A 42 8.13 12.74 -1.92
N GLN A 43 8.49 13.97 -1.56
CA GLN A 43 9.81 14.34 -1.06
C GLN A 43 9.65 15.47 -0.05
N ILE A 44 10.32 15.37 1.10
CA ILE A 44 10.22 16.36 2.20
C ILE A 44 11.31 17.41 2.19
N ASP A 45 12.26 17.31 1.27
CA ASP A 45 13.41 18.19 1.14
C ASP A 45 13.67 18.47 -0.33
N ASP A 46 13.70 19.74 -0.73
CA ASP A 46 13.77 20.18 -2.11
C ASP A 46 15.10 19.86 -2.79
N ASN A 47 16.19 19.75 -2.03
CA ASN A 47 17.52 19.70 -2.62
C ASN A 47 18.04 18.29 -2.84
N TYR A 48 18.00 17.41 -1.82
CA TYR A 48 18.53 16.05 -1.90
C TYR A 48 17.73 15.04 -1.08
N GLY A 49 16.46 15.37 -0.78
CA GLY A 49 15.58 14.49 -0.04
C GLY A 49 15.29 13.19 -0.77
N GLU A 50 15.14 12.15 -0.01
CA GLU A 50 14.71 10.85 -0.51
C GLU A 50 13.31 10.96 -1.15
N ARG A 51 13.16 10.33 -2.31
CA ARG A 51 11.90 10.24 -3.06
C ARG A 51 11.21 8.93 -2.71
N ILE A 52 9.98 9.01 -2.23
CA ILE A 52 9.23 7.85 -1.73
C ILE A 52 7.93 7.69 -2.50
N PRO A 53 7.64 6.49 -3.03
CA PRO A 53 6.33 6.17 -3.61
C PRO A 53 5.32 5.92 -2.49
N LEU A 54 4.15 6.55 -2.57
CA LEU A 54 3.02 6.28 -1.70
C LEU A 54 1.75 6.15 -2.53
N THR A 55 1.01 5.08 -2.33
CA THR A 55 -0.28 4.89 -2.98
C THR A 55 -1.28 5.93 -2.49
N ILE A 56 -2.11 6.43 -3.39
CA ILE A 56 -3.24 7.31 -3.05
C ILE A 56 -4.33 6.43 -2.44
N ALA A 57 -4.46 6.47 -1.10
CA ALA A 57 -5.37 5.62 -0.34
C ALA A 57 -6.83 6.07 -0.41
N ASP A 58 -7.06 7.35 -0.65
CA ASP A 58 -8.38 7.96 -0.85
C ASP A 58 -8.23 9.32 -1.54
N ALA A 59 -9.32 9.90 -2.06
CA ALA A 59 -9.32 11.25 -2.60
C ALA A 59 -10.73 11.79 -2.77
N ASN A 60 -10.86 13.11 -2.74
CA ASN A 60 -12.07 13.83 -3.12
C ASN A 60 -11.72 14.85 -4.20
N ALA A 61 -12.24 14.67 -5.40
CA ALA A 61 -11.97 15.54 -6.54
C ALA A 61 -12.64 16.92 -6.40
N GLU A 62 -13.80 17.00 -5.75
CA GLU A 62 -14.56 18.25 -5.53
C GLU A 62 -13.87 19.13 -4.48
N GLU A 63 -13.47 18.53 -3.37
CA GLU A 63 -12.72 19.23 -2.31
C GLU A 63 -11.23 19.39 -2.64
N GLY A 64 -10.72 18.69 -3.63
CA GLY A 64 -9.35 18.82 -4.15
C GLY A 64 -8.27 18.26 -3.22
N TRP A 65 -8.53 17.15 -2.53
CA TRP A 65 -7.53 16.50 -1.67
C TRP A 65 -7.31 15.03 -2.04
N ILE A 66 -6.14 14.54 -1.66
CA ILE A 66 -5.79 13.13 -1.65
C ILE A 66 -5.42 12.70 -0.23
N ALA A 67 -5.58 11.41 0.06
CA ALA A 67 -5.08 10.78 1.27
C ALA A 67 -3.91 9.86 0.96
N ILE A 68 -2.88 9.93 1.77
CA ILE A 68 -1.73 9.03 1.77
C ILE A 68 -1.62 8.35 3.13
N VAL A 69 -1.25 7.08 3.12
CA VAL A 69 -1.00 6.30 4.33
C VAL A 69 0.40 5.71 4.25
N PHE A 70 1.18 5.90 5.28
CA PHE A 70 2.56 5.42 5.32
C PHE A 70 2.94 4.93 6.70
N GLN A 71 3.91 4.02 6.73
CA GLN A 71 4.51 3.50 7.95
C GLN A 71 5.88 4.13 8.19
N THR A 72 6.21 4.44 9.44
CA THR A 72 7.49 5.06 9.82
C THR A 72 8.62 4.01 9.86
N VAL A 73 8.97 3.45 8.69
CA VAL A 73 9.97 2.37 8.56
C VAL A 73 11.39 2.87 8.34
N GLY A 74 11.59 4.12 7.91
CA GLY A 74 12.88 4.69 7.58
C GLY A 74 12.99 6.16 7.97
N ALA A 75 14.17 6.74 7.78
CA ALA A 75 14.50 8.09 8.19
C ALA A 75 13.52 9.14 7.65
N THR A 76 13.18 9.09 6.37
CA THR A 76 12.31 10.09 5.73
C THR A 76 10.88 10.02 6.24
N THR A 77 10.28 8.83 6.33
CA THR A 77 8.92 8.67 6.85
C THR A 77 8.82 9.03 8.32
N ARG A 78 9.88 8.77 9.10
CA ARG A 78 9.97 9.19 10.50
C ARG A 78 10.06 10.70 10.62
N ARG A 79 10.96 11.36 9.88
CA ARG A 79 11.07 12.82 9.83
C ARG A 79 9.77 13.48 9.37
N PHE A 80 9.11 12.91 8.37
CA PHE A 80 7.82 13.41 7.90
C PHE A 80 6.77 13.35 9.00
N SER A 81 6.68 12.25 9.72
CA SER A 81 5.70 12.09 10.80
C SER A 81 5.94 13.00 12.00
N VAL A 82 7.19 13.43 12.26
CA VAL A 82 7.55 14.27 13.41
C VAL A 82 7.46 15.75 13.06
N ASN A 83 7.99 16.16 11.91
CA ASN A 83 8.21 17.55 11.57
C ASN A 83 7.08 18.19 10.77
N PHE A 84 6.18 17.39 10.14
CA PHE A 84 5.11 17.91 9.31
C PHE A 84 3.75 17.68 9.98
N ASN A 85 3.02 18.77 10.22
CA ASN A 85 1.74 18.78 10.90
C ASN A 85 0.64 19.41 10.04
N GLU A 86 -0.58 19.40 10.52
CA GLU A 86 -1.68 20.11 9.88
C GLU A 86 -1.32 21.58 9.70
N GLY A 87 -1.55 22.08 8.50
CA GLY A 87 -1.20 23.43 8.11
C GLY A 87 0.14 23.56 7.38
N ASP A 88 1.06 22.61 7.56
CA ASP A 88 2.34 22.60 6.84
C ASP A 88 2.18 22.20 5.38
N ASN A 89 3.20 22.46 4.56
CA ASN A 89 3.19 22.11 3.15
C ASN A 89 4.18 20.97 2.88
N VAL A 90 3.75 19.98 2.10
CA VAL A 90 4.64 18.99 1.49
C VAL A 90 5.35 19.66 0.31
N PRO A 91 6.69 19.74 0.32
CA PRO A 91 7.44 20.49 -0.70
C PRO A 91 7.25 19.93 -2.11
N VAL A 92 7.39 18.63 -2.26
CA VAL A 92 7.29 17.93 -3.58
C VAL A 92 6.27 16.81 -3.51
N LEU A 93 5.31 16.85 -4.43
CA LEU A 93 4.29 15.84 -4.63
C LEU A 93 4.05 15.68 -6.13
N VAL A 94 4.41 14.54 -6.69
CA VAL A 94 4.30 14.26 -8.12
C VAL A 94 3.35 13.09 -8.34
N GLY A 95 2.35 13.27 -9.19
CA GLY A 95 1.37 12.24 -9.50
C GLY A 95 0.14 12.79 -10.25
N PRO A 96 -0.85 11.93 -10.54
CA PRO A 96 -0.85 10.51 -10.26
C PRO A 96 0.11 9.74 -11.19
N LEU A 97 0.77 8.71 -10.66
CA LEU A 97 1.73 7.85 -11.35
C LEU A 97 1.25 6.40 -11.37
N GLY A 98 1.83 5.60 -12.23
CA GLY A 98 1.48 4.20 -12.42
C GLY A 98 0.22 3.98 -13.24
N LYS A 99 0.02 2.76 -13.70
CA LYS A 99 -1.22 2.36 -14.39
C LYS A 99 -2.34 2.24 -13.37
N PRO A 100 -3.56 2.71 -13.69
CA PRO A 100 -4.71 2.48 -12.83
C PRO A 100 -5.10 1.01 -12.81
N THR A 101 -5.70 0.57 -11.70
CA THR A 101 -6.35 -0.74 -11.61
C THR A 101 -7.39 -0.87 -12.72
N HIS A 102 -7.40 -2.02 -13.38
CA HIS A 102 -8.45 -2.34 -14.35
C HIS A 102 -9.73 -2.73 -13.62
N ILE A 103 -10.72 -1.87 -13.66
CA ILE A 103 -12.03 -2.08 -13.00
C ILE A 103 -13.08 -2.35 -14.06
N GLU A 104 -13.68 -3.55 -14.02
CA GLU A 104 -14.75 -3.96 -14.93
C GLU A 104 -15.78 -4.82 -14.19
N LYS A 105 -17.00 -4.94 -14.74
CA LYS A 105 -18.04 -5.79 -14.18
C LYS A 105 -17.63 -7.26 -14.29
N LYS A 106 -17.70 -7.97 -13.18
CA LYS A 106 -17.42 -9.41 -13.07
C LYS A 106 -18.71 -10.20 -12.84
N ASP A 107 -18.74 -11.46 -13.26
CA ASP A 107 -19.90 -12.34 -13.06
C ASP A 107 -19.77 -13.19 -11.76
N GLY A 108 -18.71 -13.04 -11.02
CA GLY A 108 -18.44 -13.61 -9.70
C GLY A 108 -17.87 -12.57 -8.75
N ALA A 109 -17.53 -12.98 -7.54
CA ALA A 109 -16.96 -12.09 -6.55
C ALA A 109 -15.54 -11.62 -6.92
N VAL A 110 -15.21 -10.38 -6.58
CA VAL A 110 -13.84 -9.86 -6.53
C VAL A 110 -13.35 -10.02 -5.09
N LEU A 111 -12.31 -10.83 -4.91
CA LEU A 111 -11.71 -11.08 -3.60
C LEU A 111 -10.50 -10.15 -3.41
N CYS A 112 -10.63 -9.19 -2.51
CA CYS A 112 -9.62 -8.18 -2.20
C CYS A 112 -8.89 -8.54 -0.91
N ILE A 113 -7.54 -8.65 -0.95
CA ILE A 113 -6.73 -9.10 0.19
C ILE A 113 -5.68 -8.06 0.53
N GLY A 114 -5.77 -7.50 1.75
CA GLY A 114 -4.84 -6.52 2.27
C GLY A 114 -4.10 -6.99 3.52
N GLY A 115 -2.77 -6.87 3.52
CA GLY A 115 -1.96 -7.22 4.69
C GLY A 115 -1.10 -6.07 5.19
N GLY A 116 -1.17 -5.77 6.49
CA GLY A 116 -0.42 -4.68 7.09
C GLY A 116 -0.68 -3.34 6.39
N ILE A 117 0.40 -2.63 6.00
CA ILE A 117 0.26 -1.35 5.28
C ILE A 117 -0.48 -1.48 3.94
N GLY A 118 -0.53 -2.68 3.34
CA GLY A 118 -1.24 -2.95 2.09
C GLY A 118 -2.76 -2.79 2.18
N ILE A 119 -3.32 -2.67 3.38
CA ILE A 119 -4.74 -2.35 3.59
C ILE A 119 -5.07 -0.97 2.99
N ALA A 120 -4.18 0.01 3.15
CA ALA A 120 -4.41 1.37 2.64
C ALA A 120 -4.51 1.45 1.10
N PRO A 121 -3.56 0.93 0.31
CA PRO A 121 -3.66 0.91 -1.14
C PRO A 121 -4.79 0.02 -1.69
N LEU A 122 -5.24 -0.96 -0.92
CA LEU A 122 -6.38 -1.80 -1.31
C LEU A 122 -7.70 -1.04 -1.26
N HIS A 123 -7.87 -0.10 -0.33
CA HIS A 123 -9.13 0.63 -0.10
C HIS A 123 -9.74 1.26 -1.37
N PRO A 124 -9.02 2.06 -2.18
CA PRO A 124 -9.59 2.64 -3.40
C PRO A 124 -9.99 1.60 -4.45
N ILE A 125 -9.36 0.44 -4.45
CA ILE A 125 -9.69 -0.66 -5.38
C ILE A 125 -10.99 -1.34 -4.94
N VAL A 126 -11.15 -1.57 -3.65
CA VAL A 126 -12.39 -2.08 -3.04
C VAL A 126 -13.54 -1.14 -3.33
N GLN A 127 -13.38 0.17 -3.05
CA GLN A 127 -14.39 1.18 -3.36
C GLN A 127 -14.78 1.19 -4.84
N ALA A 128 -13.81 1.17 -5.75
CA ALA A 128 -14.06 1.24 -7.18
C ALA A 128 -14.82 0.01 -7.71
N ASN A 129 -14.48 -1.19 -7.24
CA ASN A 129 -15.21 -2.41 -7.58
C ASN A 129 -16.64 -2.40 -7.04
N HIS A 130 -16.81 -2.01 -5.78
CA HIS A 130 -18.13 -1.93 -5.17
C HIS A 130 -19.02 -0.87 -5.85
N ALA A 131 -18.46 0.28 -6.22
CA ALA A 131 -19.19 1.37 -6.88
C ALA A 131 -19.80 0.97 -8.23
N ILE A 132 -19.18 0.07 -8.99
CA ILE A 132 -19.74 -0.46 -10.25
C ILE A 132 -20.64 -1.69 -10.03
N GLY A 133 -20.92 -2.03 -8.76
CA GLY A 133 -21.83 -3.12 -8.35
C GLY A 133 -21.21 -4.52 -8.44
N ASN A 134 -19.90 -4.69 -8.44
CA ASN A 134 -19.29 -6.00 -8.23
C ASN A 134 -19.59 -6.49 -6.81
N LYS A 135 -19.75 -7.80 -6.63
CA LYS A 135 -19.72 -8.42 -5.30
C LYS A 135 -18.28 -8.38 -4.80
N VAL A 136 -18.02 -7.64 -3.72
CA VAL A 136 -16.68 -7.47 -3.16
C VAL A 136 -16.57 -8.17 -1.82
N ILE A 137 -15.67 -9.15 -1.74
CA ILE A 137 -15.29 -9.81 -0.49
C ILE A 137 -13.89 -9.33 -0.13
N THR A 138 -13.73 -8.72 1.04
CA THR A 138 -12.45 -8.17 1.47
C THR A 138 -11.90 -8.96 2.66
N VAL A 139 -10.62 -9.31 2.58
CA VAL A 139 -9.85 -9.88 3.68
C VAL A 139 -8.79 -8.87 4.11
N ILE A 140 -8.81 -8.45 5.36
CA ILE A 140 -7.73 -7.64 5.93
C ILE A 140 -7.02 -8.42 7.03
N GLY A 141 -5.70 -8.35 7.05
CA GLY A 141 -4.90 -9.05 8.04
C GLY A 141 -3.73 -8.22 8.57
N ALA A 142 -3.41 -8.43 9.84
CA ALA A 142 -2.24 -7.86 10.47
C ALA A 142 -1.67 -8.87 11.49
N ARG A 143 -0.44 -8.62 11.99
CA ARG A 143 0.15 -9.47 13.02
C ARG A 143 -0.65 -9.43 14.32
N THR A 144 -1.08 -8.24 14.74
CA THR A 144 -1.83 -7.99 15.97
C THR A 144 -2.98 -7.03 15.73
N LYS A 145 -3.93 -6.97 16.67
CA LYS A 145 -5.04 -6.00 16.67
C LYS A 145 -4.57 -4.56 16.51
N ASP A 146 -3.51 -4.17 17.22
CA ASP A 146 -3.03 -2.78 17.26
C ASP A 146 -2.45 -2.30 15.93
N LEU A 147 -2.23 -3.22 14.99
CA LEU A 147 -1.74 -2.93 13.64
C LEU A 147 -2.85 -2.88 12.58
N LEU A 148 -4.09 -3.22 12.95
CA LEU A 148 -5.24 -3.10 12.07
C LEU A 148 -5.72 -1.65 11.99
N PHE A 149 -6.10 -1.24 10.81
CA PHE A 149 -6.73 0.07 10.54
C PHE A 149 -7.68 -0.05 9.33
N PHE A 150 -8.52 0.92 9.11
CA PHE A 150 -9.51 0.97 8.03
C PHE A 150 -10.56 -0.16 8.07
N GLU A 151 -10.81 -0.77 9.24
CA GLU A 151 -11.84 -1.82 9.32
C GLU A 151 -13.23 -1.28 8.95
N ASP A 152 -13.58 -0.10 9.46
CA ASP A 152 -14.89 0.50 9.18
C ASP A 152 -15.01 0.99 7.74
N GLU A 153 -13.93 1.56 7.17
CA GLU A 153 -13.87 1.98 5.78
C GLU A 153 -14.03 0.79 4.84
N MET A 154 -13.31 -0.29 5.09
CA MET A 154 -13.40 -1.52 4.31
C MET A 154 -14.78 -2.19 4.44
N ARG A 155 -15.37 -2.18 5.64
CA ARG A 155 -16.71 -2.73 5.87
C ARG A 155 -17.78 -1.99 5.06
N LYS A 156 -17.68 -0.67 4.94
CA LYS A 156 -18.61 0.14 4.15
C LYS A 156 -18.46 -0.07 2.64
N ALA A 157 -17.27 -0.43 2.19
CA ALA A 157 -16.94 -0.59 0.78
C ALA A 157 -16.97 -2.05 0.30
N SER A 158 -17.38 -3.01 1.15
CA SER A 158 -17.42 -4.44 0.83
C SER A 158 -18.76 -5.05 1.16
N ASP A 159 -19.18 -6.07 0.41
CA ASP A 159 -20.35 -6.90 0.74
C ASP A 159 -20.03 -7.82 1.93
N GLU A 160 -18.78 -8.27 2.04
CA GLU A 160 -18.29 -9.06 3.15
C GLU A 160 -16.88 -8.62 3.54
N LEU A 161 -16.63 -8.46 4.84
CA LEU A 161 -15.30 -8.18 5.39
C LEU A 161 -14.89 -9.28 6.36
N ILE A 162 -13.76 -9.91 6.08
CA ILE A 162 -13.10 -10.90 6.93
C ILE A 162 -11.85 -10.26 7.53
N VAL A 163 -11.75 -10.26 8.86
CA VAL A 163 -10.63 -9.69 9.59
C VAL A 163 -9.89 -10.80 10.33
N VAL A 164 -8.57 -10.86 10.14
CA VAL A 164 -7.71 -11.86 10.80
C VAL A 164 -6.50 -11.20 11.46
N THR A 165 -6.00 -11.83 12.53
CA THR A 165 -4.72 -11.49 13.14
C THR A 165 -3.87 -12.74 13.32
N ASP A 166 -2.57 -12.63 13.03
CA ASP A 166 -1.66 -13.79 13.06
C ASP A 166 -1.55 -14.36 14.48
N ASP A 167 -1.58 -13.50 15.50
CA ASP A 167 -1.49 -13.88 16.91
C ASP A 167 -2.83 -14.26 17.56
N GLY A 168 -3.96 -13.94 16.91
CA GLY A 168 -5.30 -14.16 17.46
C GLY A 168 -5.77 -13.10 18.47
N SER A 169 -5.10 -11.96 18.55
CA SER A 169 -5.46 -10.88 19.46
C SER A 169 -6.78 -10.18 19.09
N TYR A 170 -7.28 -10.41 17.86
CA TYR A 170 -8.56 -9.86 17.42
C TYR A 170 -9.21 -10.72 16.33
N ARG A 171 -10.55 -10.85 16.44
CA ARG A 171 -11.39 -11.64 15.54
C ARG A 171 -10.89 -13.08 15.45
N ARG A 172 -10.35 -13.47 14.33
CA ARG A 172 -9.89 -14.84 14.04
C ARG A 172 -8.37 -14.91 14.02
N LYS A 173 -7.80 -15.93 14.68
CA LYS A 173 -6.40 -16.29 14.53
C LYS A 173 -6.20 -17.02 13.20
N ALA A 174 -5.63 -16.33 12.23
CA ALA A 174 -5.32 -16.87 10.90
C ALA A 174 -4.36 -15.94 10.15
N VAL A 175 -3.69 -16.47 9.14
CA VAL A 175 -3.05 -15.67 8.10
C VAL A 175 -4.01 -15.50 6.91
N VAL A 176 -3.87 -14.43 6.13
CA VAL A 176 -4.81 -14.04 5.05
C VAL A 176 -5.03 -15.12 3.97
N THR A 177 -4.11 -16.07 3.84
CA THR A 177 -4.22 -17.20 2.90
C THR A 177 -5.25 -18.25 3.31
N GLU A 178 -5.63 -18.32 4.58
CA GLU A 178 -6.68 -19.23 5.04
C GLU A 178 -8.05 -18.77 4.55
N PRO A 179 -8.51 -17.53 4.87
CA PRO A 179 -9.77 -17.05 4.33
C PRO A 179 -9.79 -16.91 2.80
N LEU A 180 -8.62 -16.67 2.15
CA LEU A 180 -8.55 -16.73 0.69
C LEU A 180 -9.06 -18.09 0.16
N LYS A 181 -8.54 -19.20 0.70
CA LYS A 181 -8.94 -20.55 0.28
C LYS A 181 -10.41 -20.82 0.56
N GLU A 182 -10.87 -20.49 1.77
CA GLU A 182 -12.27 -20.66 2.18
C GLU A 182 -13.27 -19.91 1.27
N VAL A 183 -12.91 -18.68 0.88
CA VAL A 183 -13.74 -17.90 -0.04
C VAL A 183 -13.74 -18.55 -1.43
N CYS A 184 -12.58 -18.98 -1.94
CA CYS A 184 -12.51 -19.68 -3.24
C CYS A 184 -13.24 -21.03 -3.26
N GLU A 185 -13.39 -21.72 -2.11
CA GLU A 185 -14.14 -22.97 -1.98
C GLU A 185 -15.66 -22.76 -1.97
N ARG A 186 -16.14 -21.64 -1.38
CA ARG A 186 -17.58 -21.39 -1.19
C ARG A 186 -18.21 -20.44 -2.19
N GLU A 187 -17.40 -19.66 -2.92
CA GLU A 187 -17.87 -18.61 -3.82
C GLU A 187 -17.27 -18.76 -5.21
N LYS A 188 -18.03 -18.36 -6.23
CA LYS A 188 -17.46 -18.15 -7.55
C LYS A 188 -16.63 -16.85 -7.53
N VAL A 189 -15.32 -16.99 -7.37
CA VAL A 189 -14.39 -15.86 -7.42
C VAL A 189 -13.92 -15.63 -8.86
N SER A 190 -14.14 -14.45 -9.41
CA SER A 190 -13.71 -14.06 -10.76
C SER A 190 -12.30 -13.47 -10.79
N GLU A 191 -11.88 -12.83 -9.71
CA GLU A 191 -10.57 -12.19 -9.60
C GLU A 191 -10.14 -12.05 -8.14
N ILE A 192 -8.85 -12.18 -7.90
CA ILE A 192 -8.23 -11.88 -6.60
C ILE A 192 -7.29 -10.69 -6.79
N VAL A 193 -7.39 -9.69 -5.89
CA VAL A 193 -6.43 -8.59 -5.79
C VAL A 193 -5.71 -8.72 -4.46
N SER A 194 -4.38 -8.82 -4.47
CA SER A 194 -3.58 -8.99 -3.25
C SER A 194 -2.54 -7.89 -3.11
N ILE A 195 -2.56 -7.17 -1.98
CA ILE A 195 -1.65 -6.06 -1.68
C ILE A 195 -1.12 -6.19 -0.26
N GLY A 196 0.21 -6.18 -0.11
CA GLY A 196 0.86 -6.29 1.19
C GLY A 196 2.36 -6.59 1.08
N PRO A 197 2.97 -7.12 2.13
CA PRO A 197 4.36 -7.56 2.07
C PRO A 197 4.60 -8.57 0.93
N ALA A 198 5.74 -8.46 0.25
CA ALA A 198 6.07 -9.32 -0.90
C ALA A 198 5.91 -10.82 -0.59
N ILE A 199 6.32 -11.23 0.60
CA ILE A 199 6.18 -12.63 1.05
C ILE A 199 4.71 -13.03 1.20
N MET A 200 3.84 -12.14 1.69
CA MET A 200 2.40 -12.40 1.79
C MET A 200 1.79 -12.57 0.40
N MET A 201 2.10 -11.68 -0.54
CA MET A 201 1.61 -11.75 -1.91
C MET A 201 2.07 -13.05 -2.59
N LYS A 202 3.33 -13.47 -2.40
CA LYS A 202 3.85 -14.76 -2.87
C LYS A 202 3.00 -15.93 -2.36
N PHE A 203 2.66 -15.95 -1.07
CA PHE A 203 1.83 -17.01 -0.49
C PHE A 203 0.37 -16.92 -0.93
N CYS A 204 -0.20 -15.72 -1.15
CA CYS A 204 -1.54 -15.59 -1.73
C CYS A 204 -1.59 -16.16 -3.15
N VAL A 205 -0.57 -15.90 -3.97
CA VAL A 205 -0.45 -16.48 -5.32
C VAL A 205 -0.38 -18.01 -5.26
N ALA A 206 0.43 -18.55 -4.36
CA ALA A 206 0.52 -20.02 -4.18
C ALA A 206 -0.82 -20.61 -3.71
N ALA A 207 -1.54 -19.93 -2.81
CA ALA A 207 -2.84 -20.36 -2.30
C ALA A 207 -3.96 -20.28 -3.34
N ALA A 208 -3.91 -19.31 -4.26
CA ALA A 208 -4.89 -19.15 -5.33
C ALA A 208 -4.72 -20.17 -6.48
N ARG A 209 -3.50 -20.66 -6.69
CA ARG A 209 -3.15 -21.52 -7.83
C ARG A 209 -4.03 -22.76 -8.00
N PRO A 210 -4.38 -23.54 -6.94
CA PRO A 210 -5.24 -24.72 -7.07
C PRO A 210 -6.64 -24.41 -7.59
N PHE A 211 -7.12 -23.18 -7.37
CA PHE A 211 -8.46 -22.75 -7.80
C PHE A 211 -8.49 -22.20 -9.23
N GLY A 212 -7.33 -21.92 -9.83
CA GLY A 212 -7.24 -21.37 -11.17
C GLY A 212 -7.79 -19.94 -11.31
N VAL A 213 -8.02 -19.23 -10.20
CA VAL A 213 -8.55 -17.87 -10.20
C VAL A 213 -7.45 -16.89 -10.58
N PRO A 214 -7.69 -15.95 -11.51
CA PRO A 214 -6.74 -14.86 -11.78
C PRO A 214 -6.43 -14.08 -10.52
N ILE A 215 -5.14 -13.81 -10.29
CA ILE A 215 -4.67 -13.03 -9.16
C ILE A 215 -3.77 -11.89 -9.60
N THR A 216 -4.18 -10.66 -9.28
CA THR A 216 -3.42 -9.43 -9.47
C THR A 216 -2.70 -9.08 -8.17
N THR A 217 -1.40 -8.77 -8.26
CA THR A 217 -0.59 -8.32 -7.12
C THR A 217 -0.05 -6.93 -7.36
N SER A 218 -0.22 -6.02 -6.38
CA SER A 218 0.32 -4.66 -6.44
C SER A 218 1.69 -4.61 -5.76
N LEU A 219 2.73 -4.40 -6.57
CA LEU A 219 4.11 -4.56 -6.13
C LEU A 219 4.68 -3.28 -5.51
N ASN A 220 5.45 -3.45 -4.45
CA ASN A 220 6.08 -2.38 -3.66
C ASN A 220 7.61 -2.40 -3.77
N THR A 221 8.16 -2.34 -4.99
CA THR A 221 9.61 -2.30 -5.21
C THR A 221 10.21 -0.96 -4.81
N ILE A 222 11.56 -0.90 -4.72
CA ILE A 222 12.28 0.37 -4.55
C ILE A 222 12.01 1.24 -5.78
N MET A 223 11.49 2.45 -5.55
CA MET A 223 11.23 3.46 -6.58
C MET A 223 11.89 4.78 -6.18
N ILE A 224 12.51 5.44 -7.14
CA ILE A 224 13.15 6.75 -6.94
C ILE A 224 12.50 7.79 -7.84
N ASP A 225 12.49 7.53 -9.15
CA ASP A 225 12.03 8.47 -10.13
C ASP A 225 10.50 8.41 -10.36
N GLY A 226 9.94 7.22 -10.47
CA GLY A 226 8.50 7.01 -10.68
C GLY A 226 8.03 7.15 -12.15
N THR A 227 8.92 7.50 -13.09
CA THR A 227 8.60 7.77 -14.51
C THR A 227 9.24 6.79 -15.50
N GLY A 228 9.90 5.73 -14.98
CA GLY A 228 10.53 4.69 -15.81
C GLY A 228 11.98 4.99 -16.22
N MET A 229 12.54 6.14 -15.86
CA MET A 229 13.88 6.53 -16.34
C MET A 229 15.01 5.83 -15.60
N CYS A 230 14.94 5.68 -14.26
CA CYS A 230 16.06 5.20 -13.47
C CYS A 230 16.20 3.67 -13.41
N GLY A 231 15.16 2.90 -13.76
CA GLY A 231 15.15 1.44 -13.71
C GLY A 231 15.27 0.79 -12.34
N CYS A 232 15.21 1.56 -11.22
CA CYS A 232 15.30 1.03 -9.86
C CYS A 232 14.19 0.03 -9.55
N CYS A 233 12.98 0.29 -10.01
CA CYS A 233 11.78 -0.49 -9.74
C CYS A 233 11.61 -1.71 -10.66
N ARG A 234 12.64 -2.13 -11.38
CA ARG A 234 12.54 -3.27 -12.29
C ARG A 234 12.22 -4.57 -11.54
N VAL A 235 11.34 -5.34 -12.13
CA VAL A 235 10.92 -6.66 -11.66
C VAL A 235 10.84 -7.62 -12.83
N LYS A 236 11.07 -8.90 -12.59
CA LYS A 236 10.87 -9.95 -13.59
C LYS A 236 9.44 -10.44 -13.54
N VAL A 237 8.73 -10.35 -14.67
CA VAL A 237 7.36 -10.82 -14.83
C VAL A 237 7.32 -11.71 -16.09
N GLY A 238 7.07 -12.99 -15.90
CA GLY A 238 7.26 -13.98 -16.95
C GLY A 238 8.72 -13.98 -17.46
N ASN A 239 8.88 -13.80 -18.76
CA ASN A 239 10.21 -13.72 -19.41
C ASN A 239 10.71 -12.29 -19.62
N GLU A 240 9.98 -11.28 -19.13
CA GLU A 240 10.28 -9.88 -19.39
C GLU A 240 10.72 -9.14 -18.12
N THR A 241 11.53 -8.10 -18.29
CA THR A 241 11.79 -7.10 -17.27
C THR A 241 10.78 -5.97 -17.41
N LYS A 242 10.01 -5.71 -16.34
CA LYS A 242 9.04 -4.61 -16.27
C LYS A 242 9.51 -3.57 -15.25
N PHE A 243 9.06 -2.34 -15.42
CA PHE A 243 9.27 -1.24 -14.49
C PHE A 243 7.97 -0.99 -13.71
N VAL A 244 7.97 -1.31 -12.43
CA VAL A 244 6.75 -1.25 -11.58
C VAL A 244 6.09 0.13 -11.63
N CYS A 245 6.88 1.21 -11.74
CA CYS A 245 6.35 2.57 -11.74
C CYS A 245 5.59 2.96 -13.02
N VAL A 246 5.83 2.32 -14.17
CA VAL A 246 5.19 2.66 -15.45
C VAL A 246 4.47 1.50 -16.11
N ASP A 247 4.89 0.26 -15.88
CA ASP A 247 4.22 -0.94 -16.37
C ASP A 247 3.16 -1.46 -15.40
N GLY A 248 3.30 -1.15 -14.09
CA GLY A 248 2.45 -1.53 -12.97
C GLY A 248 1.82 -0.32 -12.28
N PRO A 249 1.57 -0.39 -10.96
CA PRO A 249 2.17 -1.30 -9.97
C PRO A 249 1.58 -2.72 -9.94
N GLU A 250 0.49 -2.97 -10.64
CA GLU A 250 -0.24 -4.23 -10.62
C GLU A 250 0.20 -5.16 -11.75
N PHE A 251 0.40 -6.43 -11.40
CA PHE A 251 0.83 -7.48 -12.33
C PHE A 251 0.10 -8.79 -12.07
N ASN A 252 0.03 -9.65 -13.09
CA ASN A 252 -0.39 -11.03 -12.92
C ASN A 252 0.53 -11.74 -11.93
N GLY A 253 -0.01 -12.07 -10.75
CA GLY A 253 0.75 -12.66 -9.66
C GLY A 253 1.42 -13.99 -10.01
N TYR A 254 0.85 -14.76 -10.94
CA TYR A 254 1.42 -16.02 -11.38
C TYR A 254 2.73 -15.88 -12.18
N GLU A 255 2.99 -14.70 -12.71
CA GLU A 255 4.16 -14.42 -13.55
C GLU A 255 5.26 -13.66 -12.79
N VAL A 256 4.96 -13.09 -11.62
CA VAL A 256 5.93 -12.33 -10.83
C VAL A 256 7.00 -13.23 -10.22
N ASP A 257 8.27 -12.92 -10.46
CA ASP A 257 9.41 -13.51 -9.76
C ASP A 257 9.60 -12.82 -8.38
N PHE A 258 8.82 -13.26 -7.39
CA PHE A 258 8.87 -12.71 -6.04
C PHE A 258 10.23 -12.92 -5.35
N ASP A 259 10.96 -13.99 -5.65
CA ASP A 259 12.25 -14.25 -5.02
C ASP A 259 13.29 -13.24 -5.50
N ASN A 260 13.36 -12.98 -6.81
CA ASN A 260 14.21 -11.93 -7.37
C ASN A 260 13.79 -10.55 -6.84
N MET A 261 12.48 -10.27 -6.78
CA MET A 261 11.98 -9.01 -6.24
C MET A 261 12.43 -8.80 -4.78
N MET A 262 12.21 -9.77 -3.90
CA MET A 262 12.61 -9.69 -2.49
C MET A 262 14.13 -9.54 -2.32
N GLN A 263 14.93 -10.26 -3.10
CA GLN A 263 16.38 -10.12 -3.10
C GLN A 263 16.80 -8.68 -3.45
N ARG A 264 16.19 -8.10 -4.47
CA ARG A 264 16.47 -6.71 -4.86
C ARG A 264 16.09 -5.68 -3.81
N MET A 265 15.01 -5.91 -3.06
CA MET A 265 14.57 -5.03 -1.97
C MET A 265 15.56 -4.98 -0.81
N THR A 266 16.51 -5.91 -0.72
CA THR A 266 17.55 -5.89 0.33
C THR A 266 18.80 -5.08 -0.04
N ALA A 267 18.89 -4.59 -1.29
CA ALA A 267 20.12 -3.99 -1.84
C ALA A 267 20.67 -2.78 -1.03
N PHE A 268 19.78 -2.03 -0.38
CA PHE A 268 20.16 -0.84 0.39
C PHE A 268 19.88 -0.95 1.89
N LYS A 269 19.49 -2.13 2.37
CA LYS A 269 19.01 -2.36 3.73
C LYS A 269 19.95 -1.89 4.83
N ASP A 270 21.26 -2.06 4.65
CA ASP A 270 22.25 -1.64 5.64
C ASP A 270 22.38 -0.10 5.68
N LYS A 271 22.36 0.55 4.52
CA LYS A 271 22.38 2.02 4.41
C LYS A 271 21.08 2.64 4.97
N GLU A 272 19.94 2.01 4.72
CA GLU A 272 18.65 2.44 5.27
C GLU A 272 18.63 2.33 6.79
N ARG A 273 19.16 1.25 7.35
CA ARG A 273 19.29 1.07 8.80
C ARG A 273 20.21 2.12 9.43
N GLU A 274 21.35 2.40 8.80
CA GLU A 274 22.27 3.45 9.25
C GLU A 274 21.61 4.83 9.22
N ALA A 275 20.89 5.14 8.16
CA ALA A 275 20.16 6.40 8.02
C ALA A 275 19.04 6.55 9.06
N ASP A 276 18.25 5.50 9.31
CA ASP A 276 17.21 5.50 10.35
C ASP A 276 17.82 5.66 11.75
N HIS A 277 18.92 4.97 12.03
CA HIS A 277 19.62 5.12 13.32
C HIS A 277 20.11 6.56 13.54
N LYS A 278 20.75 7.17 12.54
CA LYS A 278 21.19 8.58 12.61
C LYS A 278 20.00 9.51 12.80
N CYS A 279 18.89 9.25 12.13
CA CYS A 279 17.66 10.04 12.28
C CYS A 279 17.09 9.96 13.71
N ARG A 280 17.05 8.78 14.30
CA ARG A 280 16.56 8.57 15.67
C ARG A 280 17.39 9.33 16.69
N ILE A 281 18.72 9.30 16.58
CA ILE A 281 19.63 10.05 17.47
C ILE A 281 19.44 11.55 17.28
N GLY A 282 19.31 12.05 16.05
CA GLY A 282 19.09 13.47 15.76
C GLY A 282 17.75 13.99 16.26
N LEU A 283 16.69 13.20 16.14
CA LEU A 283 15.37 13.56 16.63
C LEU A 283 15.30 13.62 18.17
N ASP A 284 15.99 12.72 18.85
CA ASP A 284 16.06 12.70 20.31
C ASP A 284 16.93 13.83 20.85
N ALA A 285 18.01 14.20 20.16
CA ALA A 285 18.82 15.37 20.52
C ALA A 285 18.05 16.69 20.37
N GLY A 286 17.13 16.79 19.40
CA GLY A 286 16.26 17.96 19.21
C GLY A 286 15.17 18.14 20.27
N LYS A 287 14.81 17.10 21.01
CA LYS A 287 13.86 17.17 22.13
C LYS A 287 14.50 17.65 23.45
N LYS A 288 15.82 17.83 23.48
CA LYS A 288 16.58 18.31 24.65
C LYS A 288 16.94 19.82 24.60
N ALA A 289 16.43 20.53 23.62
CA ALA A 289 16.62 21.98 23.49
C ALA A 289 15.37 22.74 23.93
#